data_2af4fd7cc64cd2589aa0fb1bc665fdb7
#
_entry.id   2af4fd7cc64cd2589aa0fb1bc665fdb7
#
_cell.length_a   1.000
_cell.length_b   1.000
_cell.length_c   1.000
_cell.angle_alpha   90.00
_cell.angle_beta   90.00
_cell.angle_gamma   90.00
#
_symmetry.space_group_name_H-M   'P 1'
#
loop_
_entity.id
_entity.type
_entity.pdbx_description
1 polymer ?
#
loop_
_entity_poly.entity_id
_entity_poly.type
_entity_poly.pdbx_seq_one_letter_code
_entity_poly.pdbx_strand_id
1 'polypeptide(L)'
;MTAHEQQDEFHDIRDAVAKLCAQFPGEYWRKLDREMKYPSEFVKALTDAGYLSVLIPEEYNGAGLKLSAAAAILEEIQRAGCNGGGCHAQMYTMGTLLRHGNDAQKAKWLPKIAGGELRLQAFGVTEPTSGTDTSSLKTFAKRDGDHYVVNGQIGRAHV
;
A
#
# COMPACT_ATOMS: atom_id res chain seq x y z
N MET A 1 36.07 -20.90 3.83
CA MET A 1 35.05 -20.40 4.76
C MET A 1 33.78 -20.25 3.94
N THR A 2 32.90 -21.20 4.08
CA THR A 2 31.62 -21.28 3.37
C THR A 2 30.73 -20.15 3.86
N ALA A 3 30.25 -19.30 2.94
CA ALA A 3 29.21 -18.35 3.23
C ALA A 3 28.01 -19.14 3.77
N HIS A 4 27.64 -18.91 5.02
CA HIS A 4 26.37 -19.37 5.54
C HIS A 4 25.31 -18.78 4.62
N GLU A 5 24.54 -19.65 3.97
CA GLU A 5 23.23 -19.32 3.43
C GLU A 5 22.45 -18.74 4.60
N GLN A 6 22.36 -17.42 4.68
CA GLN A 6 21.38 -16.77 5.53
C GLN A 6 20.03 -17.21 4.98
N GLN A 7 19.39 -18.12 5.69
CA GLN A 7 18.03 -18.54 5.39
C GLN A 7 17.18 -17.27 5.35
N ASP A 8 16.58 -16.95 4.20
CA ASP A 8 15.75 -15.77 4.04
C ASP A 8 14.60 -15.85 5.04
N GLU A 9 14.57 -14.94 6.01
CA GLU A 9 13.54 -14.88 7.07
C GLU A 9 12.11 -14.92 6.47
N PHE A 10 11.95 -14.50 5.21
CA PHE A 10 10.66 -14.41 4.53
C PHE A 10 10.49 -15.42 3.39
N HIS A 11 11.27 -16.50 3.39
CA HIS A 11 11.22 -17.53 2.34
C HIS A 11 9.78 -18.02 2.07
N ASP A 12 9.05 -18.40 3.11
CA ASP A 12 7.68 -18.93 2.98
C ASP A 12 6.72 -17.88 2.42
N ILE A 13 6.87 -16.61 2.83
CA ILE A 13 6.07 -15.49 2.31
C ILE A 13 6.40 -15.29 0.82
N ARG A 14 7.67 -15.27 0.45
CA ARG A 14 8.09 -15.11 -0.95
C ARG A 14 7.55 -16.23 -1.82
N ASP A 15 7.67 -17.47 -1.40
CA ASP A 15 7.15 -18.63 -2.12
C ASP A 15 5.64 -18.57 -2.32
N ALA A 16 4.92 -18.19 -1.29
CA ALA A 16 3.46 -18.07 -1.37
C ALA A 16 3.04 -16.90 -2.29
N VAL A 17 3.72 -15.76 -2.23
CA VAL A 17 3.49 -14.62 -3.14
C VAL A 17 3.83 -14.98 -4.57
N ALA A 18 4.95 -15.68 -4.82
CA ALA A 18 5.34 -16.15 -6.15
C ALA A 18 4.27 -17.06 -6.76
N LYS A 19 3.74 -18.02 -5.98
CA LYS A 19 2.66 -18.93 -6.41
C LYS A 19 1.37 -18.16 -6.74
N LEU A 20 1.04 -17.12 -5.98
CA LEU A 20 -0.10 -16.27 -6.28
C LEU A 20 0.14 -15.48 -7.57
N CYS A 21 1.30 -14.86 -7.72
CA CYS A 21 1.66 -14.09 -8.91
C CYS A 21 1.65 -14.92 -10.19
N ALA A 22 2.03 -16.20 -10.11
CA ALA A 22 2.01 -17.12 -11.26
C ALA A 22 0.60 -17.34 -11.86
N GLN A 23 -0.47 -17.02 -11.12
CA GLN A 23 -1.85 -17.07 -11.61
C GLN A 23 -2.19 -15.89 -12.53
N PHE A 24 -1.33 -14.88 -12.59
CA PHE A 24 -1.51 -13.65 -13.35
C PHE A 24 -0.39 -13.49 -14.39
N PRO A 25 -0.42 -14.26 -15.50
CA PRO A 25 0.64 -14.28 -16.50
C PRO A 25 0.73 -12.97 -17.26
N GLY A 26 1.83 -12.75 -17.97
CA GLY A 26 2.08 -11.53 -18.74
C GLY A 26 0.96 -11.14 -19.71
N GLU A 27 0.15 -12.10 -20.17
CA GLU A 27 -1.00 -11.81 -21.03
C GLU A 27 -2.12 -11.07 -20.28
N TYR A 28 -2.37 -11.41 -19.02
CA TYR A 28 -3.29 -10.70 -18.13
C TYR A 28 -2.89 -9.21 -18.05
N TRP A 29 -1.61 -8.94 -17.79
CA TRP A 29 -1.10 -7.58 -17.65
C TRP A 29 -1.17 -6.80 -18.96
N ARG A 30 -0.77 -7.42 -20.09
CA ARG A 30 -0.89 -6.80 -21.41
C ARG A 30 -2.33 -6.47 -21.81
N LYS A 31 -3.29 -7.31 -21.38
CA LYS A 31 -4.72 -7.04 -21.63
C LYS A 31 -5.18 -5.81 -20.83
N LEU A 32 -4.85 -5.76 -19.54
CA LEU A 32 -5.23 -4.62 -18.70
C LEU A 32 -4.61 -3.31 -19.19
N ASP A 33 -3.36 -3.34 -19.62
CA ASP A 33 -2.65 -2.17 -20.16
C ASP A 33 -3.36 -1.64 -21.43
N ARG A 34 -3.69 -2.51 -22.38
CA ARG A 34 -4.44 -2.11 -23.57
C ARG A 34 -5.83 -1.54 -23.26
N GLU A 35 -6.48 -2.09 -22.23
CA GLU A 35 -7.83 -1.67 -21.82
C GLU A 35 -7.80 -0.51 -20.80
N MET A 36 -6.61 -0.05 -20.40
CA MET A 36 -6.40 0.97 -19.35
C MET A 36 -7.18 0.65 -18.07
N LYS A 37 -7.17 -0.62 -17.66
CA LYS A 37 -7.95 -1.11 -16.51
C LYS A 37 -7.07 -1.36 -15.28
N TYR A 38 -7.68 -1.11 -14.12
CA TYR A 38 -7.11 -1.46 -12.83
C TYR A 38 -7.08 -2.98 -12.62
N PRO A 39 -6.02 -3.56 -12.05
CA PRO A 39 -5.86 -5.01 -11.84
C PRO A 39 -6.69 -5.52 -10.65
N SER A 40 -8.01 -5.39 -10.72
CA SER A 40 -8.92 -5.69 -9.60
C SER A 40 -8.82 -7.12 -9.10
N GLU A 41 -8.69 -8.09 -10.00
CA GLU A 41 -8.58 -9.51 -9.65
C GLU A 41 -7.29 -9.81 -8.91
N PHE A 42 -6.17 -9.27 -9.39
CA PHE A 42 -4.87 -9.41 -8.74
C PHE A 42 -4.85 -8.79 -7.35
N VAL A 43 -5.33 -7.54 -7.24
CA VAL A 43 -5.40 -6.83 -5.96
C VAL A 43 -6.36 -7.53 -4.99
N LYS A 44 -7.47 -8.09 -5.50
CA LYS A 44 -8.37 -8.90 -4.69
C LYS A 44 -7.67 -10.17 -4.18
N ALA A 45 -6.97 -10.90 -5.04
CA ALA A 45 -6.25 -12.11 -4.64
C ALA A 45 -5.20 -11.83 -3.54
N LEU A 46 -4.44 -10.73 -3.66
CA LEU A 46 -3.50 -10.30 -2.61
C LEU A 46 -4.20 -9.88 -1.31
N THR A 47 -5.39 -9.27 -1.40
CA THR A 47 -6.21 -8.91 -0.24
C THR A 47 -6.72 -10.15 0.48
N ASP A 48 -7.32 -11.09 -0.27
CA ASP A 48 -7.88 -12.34 0.28
C ASP A 48 -6.80 -13.21 0.95
N ALA A 49 -5.57 -13.15 0.43
CA ALA A 49 -4.40 -13.80 1.02
C ALA A 49 -3.77 -13.04 2.19
N GLY A 50 -4.29 -11.86 2.56
CA GLY A 50 -3.82 -11.05 3.67
C GLY A 50 -2.56 -10.23 3.42
N TYR A 51 -1.98 -10.27 2.21
CA TYR A 51 -0.71 -9.58 1.92
C TYR A 51 -0.82 -8.06 1.95
N LEU A 52 -1.99 -7.50 1.72
CA LEU A 52 -2.19 -6.05 1.78
C LEU A 52 -2.50 -5.52 3.18
N SER A 53 -2.69 -6.41 4.15
CA SER A 53 -2.95 -6.09 5.56
C SER A 53 -1.80 -6.46 6.51
N VAL A 54 -0.65 -6.87 5.98
CA VAL A 54 0.48 -7.37 6.79
C VAL A 54 0.99 -6.39 7.84
N LEU A 55 0.90 -5.09 7.57
CA LEU A 55 1.33 -4.03 8.50
C LEU A 55 0.24 -3.64 9.51
N ILE A 56 -1.01 -4.06 9.30
CA ILE A 56 -2.12 -3.77 10.20
C ILE A 56 -1.99 -4.67 11.42
N PRO A 57 -2.08 -4.14 12.66
CA PRO A 57 -2.09 -4.96 13.87
C PRO A 57 -3.21 -6.01 13.88
N GLU A 58 -2.99 -7.12 14.57
CA GLU A 58 -3.96 -8.22 14.68
C GLU A 58 -5.30 -7.77 15.27
N GLU A 59 -5.28 -6.82 16.20
CA GLU A 59 -6.48 -6.22 16.80
C GLU A 59 -7.42 -5.54 15.78
N TYR A 60 -6.87 -5.20 14.59
CA TYR A 60 -7.61 -4.63 13.46
C TYR A 60 -7.69 -5.57 12.25
N ASN A 61 -7.60 -6.88 12.49
CA ASN A 61 -7.69 -7.94 11.49
C ASN A 61 -6.53 -7.96 10.47
N GLY A 62 -5.35 -7.46 10.83
CA GLY A 62 -4.12 -7.59 10.06
C GLY A 62 -3.22 -8.70 10.59
N ALA A 63 -2.02 -8.80 10.03
CA ALA A 63 -1.00 -9.78 10.46
C ALA A 63 0.04 -9.22 11.45
N GLY A 64 0.05 -7.91 11.69
CA GLY A 64 0.97 -7.26 12.63
C GLY A 64 2.45 -7.40 12.29
N LEU A 65 2.79 -7.69 11.04
CA LEU A 65 4.17 -7.93 10.63
C LEU A 65 4.95 -6.62 10.47
N LYS A 66 6.27 -6.75 10.43
CA LYS A 66 7.19 -5.62 10.25
C LYS A 66 7.25 -5.14 8.80
N LEU A 67 7.76 -3.94 8.60
CA LEU A 67 7.95 -3.33 7.28
C LEU A 67 8.82 -4.21 6.36
N SER A 68 9.77 -4.97 6.91
CA SER A 68 10.59 -5.92 6.16
C SER A 68 9.77 -7.02 5.47
N ALA A 69 8.72 -7.53 6.11
CA ALA A 69 7.80 -8.48 5.48
C ALA A 69 7.01 -7.85 4.33
N ALA A 70 6.52 -6.62 4.50
CA ALA A 70 5.85 -5.88 3.43
C ALA A 70 6.80 -5.60 2.25
N ALA A 71 8.06 -5.28 2.52
CA ALA A 71 9.08 -5.10 1.50
C ALA A 71 9.35 -6.41 0.73
N ALA A 72 9.47 -7.55 1.42
CA ALA A 72 9.65 -8.86 0.80
C ALA A 72 8.48 -9.23 -0.13
N ILE A 73 7.25 -8.93 0.28
CA ILE A 73 6.05 -9.13 -0.57
C ILE A 73 6.12 -8.28 -1.84
N LEU A 74 6.42 -6.98 -1.70
CA LEU A 74 6.51 -6.08 -2.86
C LEU A 74 7.64 -6.44 -3.81
N GLU A 75 8.79 -6.81 -3.27
CA GLU A 75 9.93 -7.28 -4.04
C GLU A 75 9.56 -8.53 -4.87
N GLU A 76 8.87 -9.50 -4.25
CA GLU A 76 8.46 -10.72 -4.94
C GLU A 76 7.42 -10.45 -6.03
N ILE A 77 6.45 -9.57 -5.78
CA ILE A 77 5.47 -9.13 -6.80
C ILE A 77 6.20 -8.55 -8.02
N GLN A 78 7.20 -7.68 -7.80
CA GLN A 78 7.97 -7.07 -8.88
C GLN A 78 8.88 -8.10 -9.58
N ARG A 79 9.50 -8.99 -8.83
CA ARG A 79 10.34 -10.07 -9.38
C ARG A 79 9.55 -11.00 -10.30
N ALA A 80 8.29 -11.25 -9.96
CA ALA A 80 7.38 -12.04 -10.79
C ALA A 80 6.85 -11.30 -12.04
N GLY A 81 7.23 -10.04 -12.25
CA GLY A 81 6.78 -9.22 -13.38
C GLY A 81 5.34 -8.71 -13.26
N CYS A 82 4.77 -8.74 -12.05
CA CYS A 82 3.44 -8.20 -11.76
C CYS A 82 3.49 -6.70 -11.42
N ASN A 83 2.38 -5.99 -11.60
CA ASN A 83 2.30 -4.57 -11.22
C ASN A 83 1.93 -4.40 -9.75
N GLY A 84 2.93 -4.06 -8.94
CA GLY A 84 2.77 -3.82 -7.49
C GLY A 84 2.25 -2.42 -7.12
N GLY A 85 1.91 -1.55 -8.09
CA GLY A 85 1.58 -0.15 -7.82
C GLY A 85 0.43 0.05 -6.84
N GLY A 86 -0.69 -0.67 -7.02
CA GLY A 86 -1.84 -0.60 -6.11
C GLY A 86 -1.52 -1.11 -4.69
N CYS A 87 -0.68 -2.15 -4.59
CA CYS A 87 -0.25 -2.72 -3.31
C CYS A 87 0.66 -1.75 -2.55
N HIS A 88 1.67 -1.23 -3.22
CA HIS A 88 2.58 -0.23 -2.66
C HIS A 88 1.83 1.01 -2.19
N ALA A 89 0.93 1.55 -3.04
CA ALA A 89 0.13 2.72 -2.70
C ALA A 89 -0.70 2.51 -1.43
N GLN A 90 -1.33 1.35 -1.25
CA GLN A 90 -2.07 1.05 -0.03
C GLN A 90 -1.14 0.95 1.19
N MET A 91 0.02 0.32 1.07
CA MET A 91 0.94 0.13 2.19
C MET A 91 1.44 1.47 2.76
N TYR A 92 1.86 2.41 1.93
CA TYR A 92 2.36 3.69 2.45
C TYR A 92 1.23 4.63 2.92
N THR A 93 0.08 4.64 2.23
CA THR A 93 -1.05 5.50 2.64
C THR A 93 -1.66 5.00 3.96
N MET A 94 -1.84 3.70 4.08
CA MET A 94 -2.26 3.06 5.33
C MET A 94 -1.22 3.27 6.45
N GLY A 95 0.06 3.24 6.12
CA GLY A 95 1.15 3.53 7.06
C GLY A 95 1.01 4.91 7.73
N THR A 96 0.45 5.89 7.03
CA THR A 96 0.13 7.20 7.59
C THR A 96 -0.95 7.10 8.66
N LEU A 97 -2.02 6.34 8.41
CA LEU A 97 -3.08 6.10 9.39
C LEU A 97 -2.56 5.33 10.61
N LEU A 98 -1.72 4.30 10.40
CA LEU A 98 -1.08 3.54 11.48
C LEU A 98 -0.23 4.43 12.39
N ARG A 99 0.51 5.37 11.82
CA ARG A 99 1.45 6.23 12.54
C ARG A 99 0.78 7.42 13.20
N HIS A 100 -0.17 8.05 12.55
CA HIS A 100 -0.73 9.36 12.93
C HIS A 100 -2.21 9.33 13.28
N GLY A 101 -2.95 8.27 12.95
CA GLY A 101 -4.36 8.13 13.32
C GLY A 101 -4.53 7.97 14.84
N ASN A 102 -5.58 8.55 15.39
CA ASN A 102 -6.01 8.25 16.76
C ASN A 102 -6.72 6.88 16.83
N ASP A 103 -6.96 6.37 18.04
CA ASP A 103 -7.52 5.03 18.23
C ASP A 103 -8.91 4.88 17.57
N ALA A 104 -9.76 5.90 17.65
CA ALA A 104 -11.07 5.90 17.01
C ALA A 104 -10.96 5.82 15.47
N GLN A 105 -10.00 6.53 14.88
CA GLN A 105 -9.73 6.46 13.44
C GLN A 105 -9.20 5.10 13.03
N LYS A 106 -8.26 4.54 13.79
CA LYS A 106 -7.69 3.21 13.55
C LYS A 106 -8.77 2.13 13.64
N ALA A 107 -9.55 2.12 14.72
CA ALA A 107 -10.64 1.17 14.91
C ALA A 107 -11.73 1.26 13.82
N LYS A 108 -11.98 2.46 13.31
CA LYS A 108 -12.98 2.69 12.25
C LYS A 108 -12.51 2.22 10.87
N TRP A 109 -11.25 2.44 10.53
CA TRP A 109 -10.78 2.33 9.16
C TRP A 109 -9.89 1.12 8.88
N LEU A 110 -9.02 0.71 9.84
CA LEU A 110 -8.07 -0.40 9.59
C LEU A 110 -8.75 -1.74 9.32
N PRO A 111 -9.82 -2.15 10.03
CA PRO A 111 -10.52 -3.40 9.69
C PRO A 111 -11.10 -3.41 8.28
N LYS A 112 -11.62 -2.27 7.81
CA LYS A 112 -12.16 -2.13 6.46
C LYS A 112 -11.07 -2.20 5.39
N ILE A 113 -9.88 -1.67 5.68
CA ILE A 113 -8.71 -1.78 4.79
C ILE A 113 -8.24 -3.23 4.75
N ALA A 114 -8.15 -3.90 5.91
CA ALA A 114 -7.75 -5.29 6.00
C ALA A 114 -8.68 -6.22 5.21
N GLY A 115 -10.00 -6.02 5.33
CA GLY A 115 -11.01 -6.79 4.59
C GLY A 115 -11.19 -6.39 3.12
N GLY A 116 -10.52 -5.33 2.67
CA GLY A 116 -10.60 -4.86 1.28
C GLY A 116 -11.87 -4.07 0.92
N GLU A 117 -12.69 -3.71 1.93
CA GLU A 117 -13.85 -2.83 1.74
C GLU A 117 -13.44 -1.40 1.43
N LEU A 118 -12.30 -0.98 1.97
CA LEU A 118 -11.72 0.34 1.76
C LEU A 118 -10.29 0.21 1.23
N ARG A 119 -9.96 0.98 0.21
CA ARG A 119 -8.60 1.09 -0.33
C ARG A 119 -8.14 2.54 -0.24
N LEU A 120 -7.01 2.76 0.41
CA LEU A 120 -6.33 4.04 0.46
C LEU A 120 -5.11 3.96 -0.49
N GLN A 121 -5.27 4.42 -1.72
CA GLN A 121 -4.26 4.27 -2.77
C GLN A 121 -3.84 5.62 -3.39
N ALA A 122 -4.43 6.71 -2.96
CA ALA A 122 -4.09 8.04 -3.44
C ALA A 122 -3.67 8.96 -2.30
N PHE A 123 -2.78 9.88 -2.58
CA PHE A 123 -2.40 10.96 -1.67
C PHE A 123 -2.05 12.23 -2.46
N GLY A 124 -2.37 13.39 -1.88
CA GLY A 124 -2.05 14.68 -2.46
C GLY A 124 -0.79 15.22 -1.80
N VAL A 125 0.32 15.24 -2.52
CA VAL A 125 1.62 15.68 -2.00
C VAL A 125 2.23 16.76 -2.86
N THR A 126 2.26 16.59 -4.19
CA THR A 126 2.92 17.53 -5.08
C THR A 126 2.12 18.81 -5.23
N GLU A 127 2.75 19.93 -4.96
CA GLU A 127 2.23 21.27 -5.20
C GLU A 127 2.93 21.93 -6.41
N PRO A 128 2.38 23.01 -6.99
CA PRO A 128 3.02 23.70 -8.10
C PRO A 128 4.43 24.21 -7.79
N THR A 129 4.72 24.47 -6.52
CA THR A 129 5.99 25.01 -6.02
C THR A 129 6.84 24.00 -5.27
N SER A 130 6.35 22.77 -5.04
CA SER A 130 7.04 21.77 -4.25
C SER A 130 6.78 20.36 -4.78
N GLY A 131 7.81 19.74 -5.32
CA GLY A 131 7.79 18.34 -5.77
C GLY A 131 8.63 17.46 -4.87
N THR A 132 9.93 17.40 -5.14
CA THR A 132 10.89 16.55 -4.39
C THR A 132 11.07 17.00 -2.95
N ASP A 133 11.13 18.31 -2.72
CA ASP A 133 11.21 18.87 -1.36
C ASP A 133 9.81 18.99 -0.73
N THR A 134 9.34 17.91 -0.14
CA THR A 134 8.04 17.86 0.54
C THR A 134 7.99 18.69 1.82
N SER A 135 9.15 19.10 2.36
CA SER A 135 9.20 20.00 3.52
C SER A 135 8.82 21.45 3.17
N SER A 136 8.83 21.79 1.88
CA SER A 136 8.45 23.11 1.36
C SER A 136 6.98 23.23 0.95
N LEU A 137 6.14 22.27 1.33
CA LEU A 137 4.69 22.30 1.10
C LEU A 137 4.06 23.54 1.73
N LYS A 138 3.16 24.19 0.98
CA LYS A 138 2.44 25.40 1.41
C LYS A 138 1.00 25.14 1.81
N THR A 139 0.46 23.98 1.46
CA THR A 139 -0.86 23.56 1.93
C THR A 139 -0.87 23.50 3.43
N PHE A 140 -1.82 24.17 4.04
CA PHE A 140 -1.94 24.22 5.49
C PHE A 140 -3.39 24.05 5.92
N ALA A 141 -3.59 23.58 7.15
CA ALA A 141 -4.87 23.47 7.81
C ALA A 141 -4.87 24.39 9.05
N LYS A 142 -5.76 25.36 9.08
CA LYS A 142 -5.96 26.26 10.24
C LYS A 142 -7.19 25.82 11.00
N ARG A 143 -7.04 25.65 12.31
CA ARG A 143 -8.19 25.33 13.16
C ARG A 143 -9.11 26.56 13.30
N ASP A 144 -10.41 26.33 13.13
CA ASP A 144 -11.47 27.32 13.33
C ASP A 144 -12.61 26.65 14.11
N GLY A 145 -12.64 26.87 15.44
CA GLY A 145 -13.56 26.21 16.36
C GLY A 145 -13.35 24.68 16.38
N ASP A 146 -14.36 23.93 15.96
CA ASP A 146 -14.39 22.46 15.85
C ASP A 146 -14.04 21.94 14.44
N HIS A 147 -13.69 22.83 13.52
CA HIS A 147 -13.36 22.54 12.13
C HIS A 147 -11.91 22.88 11.80
N TYR A 148 -11.45 22.40 10.65
CA TYR A 148 -10.21 22.85 10.01
C TYR A 148 -10.53 23.45 8.65
N VAL A 149 -10.02 24.65 8.41
CA VAL A 149 -10.03 25.29 7.08
C VAL A 149 -8.73 24.94 6.39
N VAL A 150 -8.83 24.19 5.30
CA VAL A 150 -7.64 23.74 4.51
C VAL A 150 -7.51 24.64 3.29
N ASN A 151 -6.33 25.22 3.11
CA ASN A 151 -5.96 26.02 1.97
C ASN A 151 -4.72 25.44 1.32
N GLY A 152 -4.78 25.19 0.01
CA GLY A 152 -3.67 24.65 -0.74
C GLY A 152 -4.06 24.25 -2.14
N GLN A 153 -3.06 23.79 -2.91
CA GLN A 153 -3.26 23.25 -4.26
C GLN A 153 -2.38 22.04 -4.42
N ILE A 154 -2.98 20.93 -4.82
CA ILE A 154 -2.26 19.70 -5.16
C ILE A 154 -2.24 19.49 -6.66
N GLY A 155 -1.16 18.85 -7.16
CA GLY A 155 -1.07 18.37 -8.53
C GLY A 155 -1.15 16.84 -8.58
N ARG A 156 -1.53 16.30 -9.73
CA ARG A 156 -1.56 14.86 -10.00
C ARG A 156 -2.28 14.01 -8.92
N ALA A 157 -3.38 14.49 -8.41
CA ALA A 157 -4.29 13.64 -7.66
C ALA A 157 -4.93 12.68 -8.68
N HIS A 158 -4.51 11.43 -8.66
CA HIS A 158 -5.14 10.38 -9.44
C HIS A 158 -6.31 9.82 -8.64
N VAL A 159 -7.49 10.02 -9.14
CA VAL A 159 -8.72 9.43 -8.63
C VAL A 159 -9.00 8.16 -9.42
#